data_87ffa04b0539eeadb2f2126e66ccdcc2
#
_entry.id   87ffa04b0539eeadb2f2126e66ccdcc2
#
_cell.length_a   1.000
_cell.length_b   1.000
_cell.length_c   1.000
_cell.angle_alpha   90.00
_cell.angle_beta   90.00
_cell.angle_gamma   90.00
#
_symmetry.space_group_name_H-M   'P 1'
#
loop_
_entity.id
_entity.type
_entity.pdbx_description
1 polymer ?
#
loop_
_entity_poly.entity_id
_entity_poly.type
_entity_poly.pdbx_seq_one_letter_code
_entity_poly.pdbx_strand_id
1 'polypeptide(L)'
;MRRAILIATLLSALIPAAGPLRADDGQRLLSVDHYVKVTSTVPALAGQAAQIYVRERVLTGVALRGAAAPDKVVLFVHGAGTPAEVAFDAPIADYSWMAYLAEGGFDVFAMDTTGYGRSTRPAPMNDPCNLAEGQQAQFVPALLAAPCRPSYPSQVTNIGSDWNDIDAVVEYVRKLRGVQKVSLVAWSLGGPRAGGYAAQHQDKVQRLVLLAPAYNRTSAAAAPTLPAPGAAFNTQSRSEFVANWDRQVGCSDQYDPAVRDAVWTDLLASDPVGATWGTGVRRAPATTTWGWNLAMIGGTRVPTMMIAGAHDKQVPPDRVRAAYDDLGATDKVLVDLACSSHNAQWEKNHSLMFEASRQWLTAGALGEQKSGVVRLGY
;
A
#
# COMPACT_ATOMS: atom_id res chain seq x y z
N MET A 1 -53.37 -79.95 -28.75
CA MET A 1 -52.10 -79.26 -28.94
C MET A 1 -52.31 -77.76 -28.67
N ARG A 2 -51.95 -77.31 -27.45
CA ARG A 2 -52.05 -75.87 -27.09
C ARG A 2 -50.65 -75.34 -26.99
N ARG A 3 -50.31 -74.34 -27.84
CA ARG A 3 -49.04 -73.63 -27.82
C ARG A 3 -49.11 -72.51 -26.78
N ALA A 4 -48.27 -72.51 -25.80
CA ALA A 4 -48.06 -71.41 -24.86
C ALA A 4 -47.13 -70.40 -25.46
N ILE A 5 -47.53 -69.13 -25.48
CA ILE A 5 -46.69 -68.01 -25.88
C ILE A 5 -46.16 -67.35 -24.61
N LEU A 6 -44.83 -67.41 -24.44
CA LEU A 6 -44.11 -66.68 -23.39
C LEU A 6 -43.89 -65.23 -23.88
N ILE A 7 -44.48 -64.26 -23.15
CA ILE A 7 -44.19 -62.85 -23.33
C ILE A 7 -43.06 -62.47 -22.34
N ALA A 8 -41.89 -62.19 -22.88
CA ALA A 8 -40.77 -61.65 -22.11
C ALA A 8 -40.90 -60.12 -22.00
N THR A 9 -41.21 -59.66 -20.81
CA THR A 9 -41.21 -58.21 -20.46
C THR A 9 -39.78 -57.75 -20.18
N LEU A 10 -39.20 -56.96 -21.10
CA LEU A 10 -37.95 -56.22 -20.86
C LEU A 10 -38.25 -55.06 -19.88
N LEU A 11 -37.76 -55.12 -18.65
CA LEU A 11 -37.66 -53.99 -17.76
C LEU A 11 -36.43 -53.15 -18.20
N SER A 12 -36.66 -52.02 -18.85
CA SER A 12 -35.63 -50.99 -19.11
C SER A 12 -35.39 -50.22 -17.82
N ALA A 13 -34.29 -50.51 -17.12
CA ALA A 13 -33.83 -49.71 -15.99
C ALA A 13 -33.32 -48.33 -16.53
N LEU A 14 -34.05 -47.26 -16.28
CA LEU A 14 -33.58 -45.91 -16.43
C LEU A 14 -32.48 -45.65 -15.37
N ILE A 15 -31.23 -45.66 -15.82
CA ILE A 15 -30.14 -45.12 -15.05
C ILE A 15 -30.24 -43.57 -15.13
N PRO A 16 -30.43 -42.85 -13.99
CA PRO A 16 -30.39 -41.39 -14.04
C PRO A 16 -28.97 -41.00 -14.47
N ALA A 17 -28.85 -40.27 -15.57
CA ALA A 17 -27.61 -39.63 -15.95
C ALA A 17 -27.20 -38.69 -14.81
N ALA A 18 -26.10 -39.04 -14.11
CA ALA A 18 -25.46 -38.12 -13.18
C ALA A 18 -25.06 -36.88 -14.01
N GLY A 19 -25.76 -35.76 -13.81
CA GLY A 19 -25.35 -34.49 -14.34
C GLY A 19 -23.93 -34.19 -13.87
N PRO A 20 -23.14 -33.42 -14.65
CA PRO A 20 -21.81 -33.06 -14.21
C PRO A 20 -21.93 -32.41 -12.83
N LEU A 21 -21.22 -32.96 -11.85
CA LEU A 21 -20.98 -32.32 -10.57
C LEU A 21 -20.35 -30.95 -10.93
N ARG A 22 -21.16 -29.89 -10.88
CA ARG A 22 -20.64 -28.54 -10.79
C ARG A 22 -19.89 -28.55 -9.45
N ALA A 23 -18.56 -28.65 -9.51
CA ALA A 23 -17.72 -28.18 -8.44
C ALA A 23 -18.22 -26.75 -8.17
N ASP A 24 -18.70 -26.51 -6.98
CA ASP A 24 -18.90 -25.16 -6.48
C ASP A 24 -17.51 -24.52 -6.54
N ASP A 25 -17.23 -23.76 -7.61
CA ASP A 25 -15.99 -22.99 -7.79
C ASP A 25 -16.03 -21.82 -6.80
N GLY A 26 -16.10 -22.12 -5.50
CA GLY A 26 -15.91 -21.19 -4.42
C GLY A 26 -14.52 -20.61 -4.56
N GLN A 27 -14.41 -19.51 -5.34
CA GLN A 27 -13.16 -18.78 -5.47
C GLN A 27 -12.74 -18.30 -4.08
N ARG A 28 -11.67 -18.86 -3.55
CA ARG A 28 -11.12 -18.48 -2.25
C ARG A 28 -10.14 -17.34 -2.44
N LEU A 29 -10.23 -16.34 -1.59
CA LEU A 29 -9.23 -15.30 -1.48
C LEU A 29 -7.99 -15.87 -0.77
N LEU A 30 -6.88 -15.91 -1.47
CA LEU A 30 -5.58 -16.35 -0.97
C LEU A 30 -4.77 -15.18 -0.45
N SER A 31 -3.89 -15.47 0.51
CA SER A 31 -2.80 -14.59 0.92
C SER A 31 -1.48 -15.33 0.69
N VAL A 32 -0.56 -14.72 -0.06
CA VAL A 32 0.75 -15.29 -0.39
C VAL A 32 1.84 -14.29 -0.03
N ASP A 33 2.89 -14.76 0.62
CA ASP A 33 4.04 -13.93 1.00
C ASP A 33 5.21 -14.21 0.05
N HIS A 34 5.80 -13.15 -0.50
CA HIS A 34 6.98 -13.19 -1.36
C HIS A 34 8.13 -12.40 -0.74
N TYR A 35 9.37 -12.80 -1.07
CA TYR A 35 10.58 -12.11 -0.69
C TYR A 35 11.45 -11.88 -1.92
N VAL A 36 11.49 -10.63 -2.38
CA VAL A 36 12.27 -10.23 -3.55
C VAL A 36 13.70 -9.92 -3.11
N LYS A 37 14.67 -10.70 -3.60
CA LYS A 37 16.10 -10.49 -3.31
C LYS A 37 16.62 -9.31 -4.12
N VAL A 38 17.32 -8.40 -3.45
CA VAL A 38 17.93 -7.22 -4.06
C VAL A 38 19.35 -7.00 -3.56
N THR A 39 20.17 -6.30 -4.35
CA THR A 39 21.37 -5.63 -3.85
C THR A 39 20.95 -4.23 -3.42
N SER A 40 21.03 -3.95 -2.13
CA SER A 40 20.47 -2.71 -1.57
C SER A 40 21.22 -1.47 -2.05
N THR A 41 20.45 -0.44 -2.39
CA THR A 41 20.94 0.92 -2.65
C THR A 41 20.65 1.87 -1.48
N VAL A 42 20.02 1.36 -0.42
CA VAL A 42 19.77 2.10 0.82
C VAL A 42 21.12 2.51 1.44
N PRO A 43 21.34 3.80 1.79
CA PRO A 43 22.65 4.28 2.27
C PRO A 43 23.25 3.44 3.38
N ALA A 44 22.42 3.01 4.35
CA ALA A 44 22.87 2.19 5.48
C ALA A 44 23.20 0.71 5.13
N LEU A 45 22.85 0.25 3.92
CA LEU A 45 23.01 -1.13 3.43
C LEU A 45 23.63 -1.19 2.04
N ALA A 46 24.20 -0.10 1.53
CA ALA A 46 24.65 0.00 0.15
C ALA A 46 25.56 -1.16 -0.27
N GLY A 47 25.20 -1.84 -1.36
CA GLY A 47 25.92 -2.99 -1.91
C GLY A 47 25.68 -4.32 -1.17
N GLN A 48 24.93 -4.34 -0.07
CA GLN A 48 24.62 -5.56 0.67
C GLN A 48 23.38 -6.28 0.10
N ALA A 49 23.31 -7.59 0.31
CA ALA A 49 22.13 -8.37 0.00
C ALA A 49 20.99 -8.00 0.96
N ALA A 50 19.83 -7.74 0.41
CA ALA A 50 18.60 -7.43 1.15
C ALA A 50 17.40 -8.16 0.55
N GLN A 51 16.28 -8.13 1.26
CA GLN A 51 15.00 -8.71 0.82
C GLN A 51 13.90 -7.67 0.99
N ILE A 52 13.08 -7.54 -0.04
CA ILE A 52 11.85 -6.76 -0.02
C ILE A 52 10.68 -7.71 0.14
N TYR A 53 9.91 -7.51 1.21
CA TYR A 53 8.69 -8.28 1.44
C TYR A 53 7.56 -7.77 0.59
N VAL A 54 6.80 -8.71 0.01
CA VAL A 54 5.62 -8.42 -0.80
C VAL A 54 4.50 -9.39 -0.40
N ARG A 55 3.36 -8.84 0.01
CA ARG A 55 2.12 -9.59 0.20
C ARG A 55 1.32 -9.61 -1.09
N GLU A 56 0.75 -10.75 -1.42
CA GLU A 56 -0.22 -10.91 -2.50
C GLU A 56 -1.59 -11.31 -1.94
N ARG A 57 -2.65 -10.69 -2.46
CA ARG A 57 -4.05 -11.09 -2.26
C ARG A 57 -4.65 -11.39 -3.62
N VAL A 58 -5.12 -12.62 -3.81
CA VAL A 58 -5.57 -13.09 -5.13
C VAL A 58 -6.64 -14.17 -5.00
N LEU A 59 -7.60 -14.22 -5.92
CA LEU A 59 -8.55 -15.32 -6.00
C LEU A 59 -7.89 -16.58 -6.57
N THR A 60 -8.26 -17.76 -6.04
CA THR A 60 -7.71 -19.05 -6.49
C THR A 60 -7.77 -19.24 -7.99
N GLY A 61 -8.86 -18.84 -8.65
CA GLY A 61 -9.01 -18.93 -10.09
C GLY A 61 -8.02 -18.07 -10.88
N VAL A 62 -7.53 -16.96 -10.32
CA VAL A 62 -6.49 -16.11 -10.94
C VAL A 62 -5.12 -16.71 -10.69
N ALA A 63 -4.80 -17.11 -9.46
CA ALA A 63 -3.52 -17.68 -9.07
C ALA A 63 -3.21 -18.98 -9.86
N LEU A 64 -4.19 -19.86 -10.03
CA LEU A 64 -4.02 -21.14 -10.73
C LEU A 64 -3.82 -20.99 -12.24
N ARG A 65 -4.21 -19.87 -12.83
CA ARG A 65 -3.97 -19.60 -14.27
C ARG A 65 -2.53 -19.20 -14.58
N GLY A 66 -1.72 -18.87 -13.58
CA GLY A 66 -0.31 -18.51 -13.73
C GLY A 66 -0.04 -17.14 -14.38
N ALA A 67 -1.02 -16.56 -15.05
CA ALA A 67 -0.93 -15.23 -15.65
C ALA A 67 -2.20 -14.44 -15.34
N ALA A 68 -2.04 -13.21 -14.88
CA ALA A 68 -3.14 -12.27 -14.69
C ALA A 68 -3.54 -11.63 -16.03
N ALA A 69 -4.78 -11.08 -16.09
CA ALA A 69 -5.13 -10.18 -17.19
C ALA A 69 -4.19 -8.95 -17.17
N PRO A 70 -3.71 -8.48 -18.33
CA PRO A 70 -2.66 -7.45 -18.40
C PRO A 70 -2.97 -6.15 -17.64
N ASP A 71 -4.24 -5.82 -17.47
CA ASP A 71 -4.73 -4.61 -16.80
C ASP A 71 -5.22 -4.84 -15.36
N LYS A 72 -5.04 -6.05 -14.82
CA LYS A 72 -5.58 -6.46 -13.52
C LYS A 72 -4.50 -6.66 -12.43
N VAL A 73 -3.26 -6.27 -12.68
CA VAL A 73 -2.18 -6.38 -11.70
C VAL A 73 -1.95 -5.05 -11.01
N VAL A 74 -1.98 -5.06 -9.67
CA VAL A 74 -1.89 -3.86 -8.83
C VAL A 74 -0.81 -4.04 -7.77
N LEU A 75 0.05 -3.03 -7.59
CA LEU A 75 1.04 -2.97 -6.51
C LEU A 75 0.73 -1.77 -5.60
N PHE A 76 0.57 -2.04 -4.32
CA PHE A 76 0.40 -1.04 -3.28
C PHE A 76 1.74 -0.61 -2.69
N VAL A 77 1.91 0.72 -2.49
CA VAL A 77 3.11 1.36 -1.93
C VAL A 77 2.72 2.22 -0.74
N HIS A 78 3.20 1.85 0.44
CA HIS A 78 2.80 2.47 1.70
C HIS A 78 3.40 3.87 1.93
N GLY A 79 2.82 4.59 2.91
CA GLY A 79 3.27 5.89 3.39
C GLY A 79 4.39 5.82 4.42
N ALA A 80 4.60 6.93 5.13
CA ALA A 80 5.53 6.98 6.26
C ALA A 80 4.96 6.23 7.46
N GLY A 81 5.83 5.50 8.15
CA GLY A 81 5.52 4.94 9.46
C GLY A 81 4.65 3.69 9.50
N THR A 82 4.05 3.28 8.40
CA THR A 82 3.10 2.16 8.37
C THR A 82 3.47 1.21 7.25
N PRO A 83 3.83 -0.05 7.53
CA PRO A 83 4.12 -1.04 6.49
C PRO A 83 2.87 -1.39 5.68
N ALA A 84 3.07 -1.95 4.49
CA ALA A 84 2.02 -2.14 3.49
C ALA A 84 0.89 -3.07 3.95
N GLU A 85 1.23 -4.16 4.65
CA GLU A 85 0.24 -5.09 5.19
C GLU A 85 -0.73 -4.37 6.14
N VAL A 86 -0.21 -3.58 7.07
CA VAL A 86 -1.02 -2.79 8.01
C VAL A 86 -1.82 -1.71 7.28
N ALA A 87 -1.20 -1.04 6.30
CA ALA A 87 -1.82 0.07 5.58
C ALA A 87 -3.00 -0.36 4.71
N PHE A 88 -2.94 -1.56 4.10
CA PHE A 88 -3.81 -1.93 2.99
C PHE A 88 -4.51 -3.28 3.13
N ASP A 89 -4.10 -4.13 4.08
CA ASP A 89 -4.68 -5.46 4.30
C ASP A 89 -5.11 -5.64 5.77
N ALA A 90 -5.77 -4.63 6.35
CA ALA A 90 -6.23 -4.67 7.73
C ALA A 90 -7.16 -5.87 7.96
N PRO A 91 -6.84 -6.80 8.90
CA PRO A 91 -7.59 -8.06 9.08
C PRO A 91 -8.83 -7.86 9.95
N ILE A 92 -9.58 -6.78 9.75
CA ILE A 92 -10.78 -6.47 10.52
C ILE A 92 -11.92 -6.07 9.58
N ALA A 93 -13.07 -6.70 9.73
CA ALA A 93 -14.29 -6.46 8.95
C ALA A 93 -13.97 -6.37 7.43
N ASP A 94 -14.39 -5.29 6.77
CA ASP A 94 -14.22 -5.01 5.35
C ASP A 94 -13.12 -3.96 5.05
N TYR A 95 -12.20 -3.74 6.00
CA TYR A 95 -11.17 -2.69 5.91
C TYR A 95 -9.92 -3.11 5.11
N SER A 96 -9.89 -4.29 4.50
CA SER A 96 -8.80 -4.66 3.58
C SER A 96 -9.05 -4.13 2.17
N TRP A 97 -8.35 -3.06 1.80
CA TRP A 97 -8.38 -2.54 0.43
C TRP A 97 -7.84 -3.55 -0.58
N MET A 98 -6.82 -4.32 -0.18
CA MET A 98 -6.27 -5.40 -1.02
C MET A 98 -7.32 -6.49 -1.27
N ALA A 99 -8.01 -6.97 -0.23
CA ALA A 99 -9.05 -8.00 -0.36
C ALA A 99 -10.19 -7.52 -1.26
N TYR A 100 -10.65 -6.28 -1.07
CA TYR A 100 -11.71 -5.68 -1.89
C TYR A 100 -11.38 -5.68 -3.38
N LEU A 101 -10.15 -5.27 -3.75
CA LEU A 101 -9.73 -5.30 -5.15
C LEU A 101 -9.53 -6.73 -5.67
N ALA A 102 -8.99 -7.63 -4.84
CA ALA A 102 -8.78 -9.02 -5.23
C ALA A 102 -10.12 -9.75 -5.48
N GLU A 103 -11.14 -9.51 -4.67
CA GLU A 103 -12.52 -9.98 -4.88
C GLU A 103 -13.12 -9.40 -6.17
N GLY A 104 -12.71 -8.19 -6.56
CA GLY A 104 -13.01 -7.56 -7.85
C GLY A 104 -12.24 -8.15 -9.04
N GLY A 105 -11.49 -9.24 -8.84
CA GLY A 105 -10.75 -9.97 -9.88
C GLY A 105 -9.37 -9.42 -10.23
N PHE A 106 -8.82 -8.55 -9.38
CA PHE A 106 -7.43 -8.10 -9.49
C PHE A 106 -6.48 -9.09 -8.83
N ASP A 107 -5.24 -9.09 -9.30
CA ASP A 107 -4.10 -9.68 -8.62
C ASP A 107 -3.36 -8.56 -7.88
N VAL A 108 -3.41 -8.57 -6.56
CA VAL A 108 -3.10 -7.43 -5.72
C VAL A 108 -1.86 -7.71 -4.86
N PHE A 109 -0.83 -6.93 -5.09
CA PHE A 109 0.42 -6.97 -4.34
C PHE A 109 0.54 -5.74 -3.44
N ALA A 110 1.25 -5.87 -2.31
CA ALA A 110 1.65 -4.76 -1.45
C ALA A 110 3.07 -4.98 -0.95
N MET A 111 3.92 -3.97 -1.03
CA MET A 111 5.33 -4.08 -0.68
C MET A 111 5.69 -3.24 0.54
N ASP A 112 6.57 -3.77 1.38
CA ASP A 112 7.28 -3.00 2.38
C ASP A 112 8.59 -2.47 1.79
N THR A 113 8.82 -1.16 1.77
CA THR A 113 10.16 -0.63 1.44
C THR A 113 11.18 -1.01 2.52
N THR A 114 12.46 -0.98 2.20
CA THR A 114 13.54 -1.26 3.16
C THR A 114 13.36 -0.47 4.48
N GLY A 115 13.48 -1.17 5.60
CA GLY A 115 13.29 -0.60 6.94
C GLY A 115 11.88 -0.73 7.51
N TYR A 116 10.91 -1.23 6.73
CA TYR A 116 9.53 -1.45 7.18
C TYR A 116 9.15 -2.93 7.25
N GLY A 117 8.21 -3.24 8.11
CA GLY A 117 7.54 -4.53 8.22
C GLY A 117 8.49 -5.71 8.18
N ARG A 118 8.30 -6.60 7.21
CA ARG A 118 9.09 -7.82 7.01
C ARG A 118 10.25 -7.67 6.02
N SER A 119 10.43 -6.48 5.43
CA SER A 119 11.60 -6.18 4.60
C SER A 119 12.86 -6.04 5.46
N THR A 120 14.03 -6.16 4.82
CA THR A 120 15.31 -5.98 5.50
C THR A 120 15.34 -4.64 6.24
N ARG A 121 15.64 -4.70 7.54
CA ARG A 121 15.73 -3.52 8.40
C ARG A 121 17.19 -3.16 8.64
N PRO A 122 17.65 -1.93 8.31
CA PRO A 122 19.02 -1.50 8.55
C PRO A 122 19.39 -1.57 10.03
N ALA A 123 20.57 -2.12 10.34
CA ALA A 123 21.04 -2.28 11.73
C ALA A 123 21.03 -1.00 12.57
N PRO A 124 21.32 0.21 12.02
CA PRO A 124 21.19 1.46 12.76
C PRO A 124 19.84 1.70 13.40
N MET A 125 18.76 1.11 12.87
CA MET A 125 17.40 1.22 13.45
C MET A 125 17.23 0.42 14.75
N ASN A 126 18.18 -0.43 15.13
CA ASN A 126 18.13 -1.19 16.38
C ASN A 126 18.83 -0.47 17.55
N ASP A 127 19.51 0.64 17.28
CA ASP A 127 20.24 1.43 18.27
C ASP A 127 19.42 2.70 18.60
N PRO A 128 18.82 2.81 19.81
CA PRO A 128 18.04 3.98 20.19
C PRO A 128 18.86 5.28 20.26
N CYS A 129 20.21 5.21 20.36
CA CYS A 129 21.08 6.39 20.25
C CYS A 129 20.99 7.06 18.87
N ASN A 130 20.52 6.36 17.83
CA ASN A 130 20.35 6.90 16.47
C ASN A 130 19.03 7.66 16.27
N LEU A 131 18.19 7.78 17.31
CA LEU A 131 17.05 8.68 17.34
C LEU A 131 17.48 10.14 17.53
N ALA A 132 16.63 11.07 17.13
CA ALA A 132 16.80 12.46 17.54
C ALA A 132 16.77 12.58 19.08
N GLU A 133 17.57 13.49 19.63
CA GLU A 133 17.74 13.64 21.10
C GLU A 133 16.40 13.78 21.84
N GLY A 134 15.45 14.57 21.28
CA GLY A 134 14.12 14.72 21.86
C GLY A 134 13.30 13.41 21.90
N GLN A 135 13.54 12.49 20.96
CA GLN A 135 12.92 11.16 20.98
C GLN A 135 13.63 10.18 21.91
N GLN A 136 14.97 10.28 22.05
CA GLN A 136 15.71 9.46 23.01
C GLN A 136 15.22 9.69 24.45
N ALA A 137 14.84 10.91 24.81
CA ALA A 137 14.33 11.26 26.13
C ALA A 137 13.10 10.41 26.57
N GLN A 138 12.31 9.94 25.63
CA GLN A 138 11.14 9.07 25.91
C GLN A 138 11.55 7.69 26.42
N PHE A 139 12.80 7.29 26.24
CA PHE A 139 13.34 5.97 26.58
C PHE A 139 14.30 6.01 27.80
N VAL A 140 14.45 7.16 28.45
CA VAL A 140 15.24 7.31 29.68
C VAL A 140 14.29 7.20 30.88
N PRO A 141 14.63 6.41 31.94
CA PRO A 141 15.77 5.50 32.07
C PRO A 141 15.50 4.04 31.57
N ALA A 142 14.35 3.77 30.95
CA ALA A 142 13.90 2.40 30.72
C ALA A 142 14.76 1.63 29.68
N LEU A 143 15.20 2.29 28.61
CA LEU A 143 16.00 1.70 27.53
C LEU A 143 17.39 2.32 27.45
N LEU A 144 17.51 3.60 27.79
CA LEU A 144 18.74 4.39 27.84
C LEU A 144 18.97 4.91 29.25
N ALA A 145 20.21 4.86 29.75
CA ALA A 145 20.56 5.48 31.04
C ALA A 145 20.52 7.03 30.95
N ALA A 146 20.91 7.57 29.80
CA ALA A 146 20.87 8.98 29.44
C ALA A 146 20.89 9.12 27.92
N PRO A 147 20.58 10.30 27.35
CA PRO A 147 20.78 10.56 25.93
C PRO A 147 22.22 10.29 25.52
N CYS A 148 22.40 9.70 24.35
CA CYS A 148 23.68 9.22 23.84
C CYS A 148 23.97 9.78 22.44
N ARG A 149 25.24 9.74 22.04
CA ARG A 149 25.65 10.14 20.69
C ARG A 149 25.25 9.07 19.68
N PRO A 150 24.71 9.46 18.50
CA PRO A 150 24.41 8.51 17.44
C PRO A 150 25.62 7.72 16.99
N SER A 151 25.51 6.41 16.85
CA SER A 151 26.48 5.55 16.18
C SER A 151 26.38 5.66 14.64
N TYR A 152 25.20 6.09 14.15
CA TYR A 152 24.91 6.37 12.73
C TYR A 152 24.17 7.72 12.60
N PRO A 153 24.92 8.84 12.40
CA PRO A 153 24.35 10.20 12.43
C PRO A 153 23.74 10.63 11.08
N SER A 154 23.07 9.73 10.38
CA SER A 154 22.47 10.00 9.06
C SER A 154 21.14 9.25 8.90
N GLN A 155 20.31 9.75 8.00
CA GLN A 155 19.09 9.05 7.61
C GLN A 155 19.43 7.72 6.93
N VAL A 156 18.67 6.66 7.25
CA VAL A 156 18.99 5.31 6.73
C VAL A 156 18.51 5.09 5.31
N THR A 157 17.44 5.78 4.87
CA THR A 157 16.88 5.65 3.52
C THR A 157 16.78 6.99 2.81
N ASN A 158 16.50 6.96 1.53
CA ASN A 158 16.14 8.14 0.73
C ASN A 158 15.16 7.73 -0.36
N ILE A 159 14.51 8.72 -0.98
CA ILE A 159 13.49 8.45 -2.00
C ILE A 159 14.04 7.69 -3.21
N GLY A 160 15.31 7.88 -3.56
CA GLY A 160 15.95 7.14 -4.66
C GLY A 160 16.11 5.66 -4.33
N SER A 161 16.46 5.31 -3.06
CA SER A 161 16.48 3.92 -2.64
C SER A 161 15.08 3.30 -2.60
N ASP A 162 14.05 4.06 -2.22
CA ASP A 162 12.65 3.60 -2.28
C ASP A 162 12.20 3.34 -3.74
N TRP A 163 12.61 4.18 -4.70
CA TRP A 163 12.34 3.93 -6.12
C TRP A 163 13.02 2.66 -6.64
N ASN A 164 14.24 2.36 -6.19
CA ASN A 164 14.94 1.13 -6.56
C ASN A 164 14.26 -0.11 -5.95
N ASP A 165 13.79 -0.03 -4.71
CA ASP A 165 12.98 -1.09 -4.09
C ASP A 165 11.69 -1.33 -4.89
N ILE A 166 10.99 -0.26 -5.30
CA ILE A 166 9.78 -0.34 -6.12
C ILE A 166 10.09 -0.96 -7.49
N ASP A 167 11.16 -0.54 -8.16
CA ASP A 167 11.53 -1.10 -9.47
C ASP A 167 11.80 -2.60 -9.38
N ALA A 168 12.52 -3.05 -8.36
CA ALA A 168 12.80 -4.46 -8.14
C ALA A 168 11.51 -5.28 -7.96
N VAL A 169 10.54 -4.76 -7.21
CA VAL A 169 9.25 -5.42 -7.01
C VAL A 169 8.39 -5.36 -8.28
N VAL A 170 8.34 -4.23 -8.99
CA VAL A 170 7.62 -4.10 -10.26
C VAL A 170 8.15 -5.11 -11.29
N GLU A 171 9.46 -5.23 -11.44
CA GLU A 171 10.07 -6.22 -12.36
C GLU A 171 9.78 -7.66 -11.91
N TYR A 172 9.81 -7.94 -10.62
CA TYR A 172 9.44 -9.24 -10.07
C TYR A 172 7.98 -9.60 -10.42
N VAL A 173 7.03 -8.69 -10.16
CA VAL A 173 5.60 -8.89 -10.41
C VAL A 173 5.30 -9.01 -11.90
N ARG A 174 5.91 -8.15 -12.73
CA ARG A 174 5.79 -8.21 -14.19
C ARG A 174 6.22 -9.58 -14.73
N LYS A 175 7.35 -10.09 -14.25
CA LYS A 175 7.86 -11.41 -14.64
C LYS A 175 6.97 -12.54 -14.10
N LEU A 176 6.53 -12.44 -12.85
CA LEU A 176 5.69 -13.44 -12.19
C LEU A 176 4.36 -13.64 -12.94
N ARG A 177 3.78 -12.54 -13.45
CA ARG A 177 2.46 -12.53 -14.09
C ARG A 177 2.49 -12.41 -15.62
N GLY A 178 3.65 -12.25 -16.21
CA GLY A 178 3.80 -12.12 -17.66
C GLY A 178 3.18 -10.84 -18.22
N VAL A 179 3.13 -9.76 -17.41
CA VAL A 179 2.51 -8.49 -17.81
C VAL A 179 3.56 -7.42 -18.13
N GLN A 180 3.22 -6.48 -19.02
CA GLN A 180 4.13 -5.39 -19.39
C GLN A 180 4.05 -4.21 -18.41
N LYS A 181 2.90 -3.96 -17.81
CA LYS A 181 2.64 -2.86 -16.90
C LYS A 181 1.89 -3.33 -15.67
N VAL A 182 2.09 -2.62 -14.56
CA VAL A 182 1.32 -2.77 -13.32
C VAL A 182 0.66 -1.44 -12.97
N SER A 183 -0.50 -1.48 -12.31
CA SER A 183 -1.07 -0.28 -11.70
C SER A 183 -0.47 -0.09 -10.31
N LEU A 184 -0.30 1.18 -9.88
CA LEU A 184 0.19 1.48 -8.54
C LEU A 184 -0.90 2.16 -7.73
N VAL A 185 -1.05 1.74 -6.47
CA VAL A 185 -1.89 2.39 -5.45
C VAL A 185 -0.98 2.84 -4.31
N ALA A 186 -1.07 4.09 -3.90
CA ALA A 186 -0.17 4.60 -2.88
C ALA A 186 -0.85 5.56 -1.91
N TRP A 187 -0.29 5.66 -0.70
CA TRP A 187 -0.80 6.52 0.36
C TRP A 187 0.30 7.41 0.95
N SER A 188 0.00 8.71 1.20
CA SER A 188 0.86 9.62 1.95
C SER A 188 2.24 9.81 1.30
N LEU A 189 3.35 9.47 2.01
CA LEU A 189 4.71 9.39 1.45
C LEU A 189 4.81 8.41 0.26
N GLY A 190 3.84 7.51 0.11
CA GLY A 190 3.67 6.72 -1.09
C GLY A 190 3.45 7.56 -2.36
N GLY A 191 2.97 8.80 -2.22
CA GLY A 191 2.85 9.75 -3.34
C GLY A 191 4.18 9.98 -4.07
N PRO A 192 5.22 10.55 -3.43
CA PRO A 192 6.54 10.69 -4.05
C PRO A 192 7.24 9.35 -4.35
N ARG A 193 6.94 8.28 -3.60
CA ARG A 193 7.41 6.92 -3.91
C ARG A 193 6.84 6.41 -5.23
N ALA A 194 5.54 6.21 -5.31
CA ALA A 194 4.90 5.65 -6.50
C ALA A 194 4.76 6.67 -7.62
N GLY A 195 4.41 7.94 -7.32
CA GLY A 195 4.28 9.01 -8.32
C GLY A 195 5.62 9.39 -8.93
N GLY A 196 6.68 9.50 -8.11
CA GLY A 196 8.03 9.77 -8.59
C GLY A 196 8.61 8.60 -9.40
N TYR A 197 8.35 7.37 -8.98
CA TYR A 197 8.68 6.18 -9.75
C TYR A 197 7.95 6.16 -11.10
N ALA A 198 6.63 6.36 -11.10
CA ALA A 198 5.84 6.37 -12.31
C ALA A 198 6.25 7.47 -13.30
N ALA A 199 6.68 8.64 -12.82
CA ALA A 199 7.20 9.71 -13.67
C ALA A 199 8.45 9.28 -14.46
N GLN A 200 9.28 8.42 -13.87
CA GLN A 200 10.53 7.92 -14.46
C GLN A 200 10.31 6.66 -15.31
N HIS A 201 9.28 5.86 -15.03
CA HIS A 201 9.01 4.55 -15.61
C HIS A 201 7.58 4.43 -16.15
N GLN A 202 7.15 5.41 -16.97
CA GLN A 202 5.80 5.48 -17.53
C GLN A 202 5.47 4.28 -18.44
N ASP A 203 6.48 3.62 -18.98
CA ASP A 203 6.38 2.37 -19.76
C ASP A 203 6.03 1.16 -18.90
N LYS A 204 6.28 1.19 -17.58
CA LYS A 204 6.00 0.10 -16.63
C LYS A 204 4.71 0.30 -15.82
N VAL A 205 4.14 1.50 -15.83
CA VAL A 205 2.96 1.83 -15.00
C VAL A 205 1.72 2.02 -15.86
N GLN A 206 0.64 1.31 -15.52
CA GLN A 206 -0.63 1.34 -16.23
C GLN A 206 -1.51 2.50 -15.77
N ARG A 207 -1.76 2.61 -14.47
CA ARG A 207 -2.57 3.63 -13.80
C ARG A 207 -2.03 3.92 -12.39
N LEU A 208 -2.37 5.10 -11.87
CA LEU A 208 -2.08 5.48 -10.49
C LEU A 208 -3.38 5.75 -9.72
N VAL A 209 -3.39 5.33 -8.44
CA VAL A 209 -4.33 5.77 -7.41
C VAL A 209 -3.51 6.30 -6.23
N LEU A 210 -3.69 7.56 -5.87
CA LEU A 210 -2.90 8.22 -4.83
C LEU A 210 -3.83 8.78 -3.74
N LEU A 211 -3.85 8.12 -2.58
CA LEU A 211 -4.56 8.62 -1.39
C LEU A 211 -3.67 9.59 -0.64
N ALA A 212 -4.16 10.81 -0.44
CA ALA A 212 -3.48 11.85 0.34
C ALA A 212 -1.97 11.96 0.02
N PRO A 213 -1.56 12.05 -1.26
CA PRO A 213 -0.15 12.00 -1.64
C PRO A 213 0.61 13.19 -1.06
N ALA A 214 1.69 12.92 -0.34
CA ALA A 214 2.63 13.97 0.05
C ALA A 214 3.24 14.59 -1.21
N TYR A 215 3.16 15.92 -1.32
CA TYR A 215 3.67 16.66 -2.47
C TYR A 215 4.39 17.92 -2.05
N ASN A 216 5.53 18.17 -2.64
CA ASN A 216 6.26 19.44 -2.48
C ASN A 216 6.67 19.97 -3.84
N ARG A 217 5.93 20.99 -4.31
CA ARG A 217 6.14 21.65 -5.61
C ARG A 217 7.56 22.14 -5.81
N THR A 218 8.23 22.58 -4.74
CA THR A 218 9.56 23.22 -4.74
C THR A 218 10.66 22.31 -4.21
N SER A 219 10.41 20.99 -4.05
CA SER A 219 11.47 20.09 -3.62
C SER A 219 12.62 20.04 -4.61
N ALA A 220 13.82 19.71 -4.13
CA ALA A 220 15.01 19.61 -4.97
C ALA A 220 14.77 18.65 -6.14
N ALA A 221 15.22 19.04 -7.34
CA ALA A 221 15.09 18.23 -8.55
C ALA A 221 16.09 17.06 -8.59
N ALA A 222 17.24 17.21 -7.93
CA ALA A 222 18.31 16.22 -7.86
C ALA A 222 18.52 15.74 -6.43
N ALA A 223 19.12 14.54 -6.30
CA ALA A 223 19.52 13.99 -5.02
C ALA A 223 20.45 14.97 -4.26
N PRO A 224 20.17 15.26 -2.97
CA PRO A 224 21.13 15.94 -2.12
C PRO A 224 22.35 15.05 -1.88
N THR A 225 23.39 15.59 -1.23
CA THR A 225 24.52 14.77 -0.77
C THR A 225 24.00 13.68 0.17
N LEU A 226 24.30 12.44 -0.14
CA LEU A 226 23.84 11.27 0.64
C LEU A 226 25.03 10.51 1.25
N PRO A 227 24.82 9.89 2.44
CA PRO A 227 23.60 9.92 3.27
C PRO A 227 23.36 11.31 3.88
N ALA A 228 22.09 11.73 3.97
CA ALA A 228 21.73 13.01 4.56
C ALA A 228 21.93 12.99 6.09
N PRO A 229 22.57 14.01 6.71
CA PRO A 229 22.69 14.10 8.15
C PRO A 229 21.33 14.13 8.85
N GLY A 230 21.25 13.54 10.04
CA GLY A 230 20.04 13.54 10.86
C GLY A 230 19.81 12.22 11.58
N ALA A 231 18.69 12.11 12.27
CA ALA A 231 18.29 10.87 12.92
C ALA A 231 18.11 9.74 11.89
N ALA A 232 18.57 8.54 12.23
CA ALA A 232 18.48 7.38 11.35
C ALA A 232 17.01 6.96 11.11
N PHE A 233 16.18 7.07 12.14
CA PHE A 233 14.78 6.67 12.14
C PHE A 233 13.99 7.48 13.18
N ASN A 234 12.68 7.32 13.16
CA ASN A 234 11.75 7.92 14.10
C ASN A 234 10.93 6.83 14.80
N THR A 235 10.41 7.14 15.99
CA THR A 235 9.46 6.30 16.70
C THR A 235 8.11 7.00 16.81
N GLN A 236 7.06 6.22 17.03
CA GLN A 236 5.75 6.70 17.45
C GLN A 236 5.19 5.76 18.50
N SER A 237 4.76 6.31 19.62
CA SER A 237 4.04 5.62 20.68
C SER A 237 2.54 5.53 20.37
N ARG A 238 1.81 4.69 21.13
CA ARG A 238 0.33 4.61 21.02
C ARG A 238 -0.35 5.94 21.27
N SER A 239 0.10 6.69 22.27
CA SER A 239 -0.48 8.00 22.59
C SER A 239 -0.31 9.01 21.44
N GLU A 240 0.87 9.04 20.81
CA GLU A 240 1.11 9.90 19.64
C GLU A 240 0.30 9.47 18.43
N PHE A 241 0.15 8.16 18.22
CA PHE A 241 -0.70 7.61 17.14
C PHE A 241 -2.17 8.02 17.33
N VAL A 242 -2.70 7.83 18.55
CA VAL A 242 -4.08 8.20 18.89
C VAL A 242 -4.28 9.71 18.76
N ALA A 243 -3.39 10.52 19.33
CA ALA A 243 -3.47 11.98 19.23
C ALA A 243 -3.42 12.48 17.76
N ASN A 244 -2.58 11.85 16.93
CA ASN A 244 -2.52 12.17 15.51
C ASN A 244 -3.82 11.82 14.78
N TRP A 245 -4.49 10.73 15.17
CA TRP A 245 -5.78 10.35 14.62
C TRP A 245 -6.88 11.32 15.06
N ASP A 246 -7.00 11.54 16.38
CA ASP A 246 -8.09 12.33 16.97
C ASP A 246 -8.12 13.78 16.48
N ARG A 247 -6.96 14.41 16.26
CA ARG A 247 -6.89 15.78 15.71
C ARG A 247 -7.48 15.93 14.30
N GLN A 248 -7.72 14.83 13.61
CA GLN A 248 -8.25 14.78 12.23
C GLN A 248 -9.72 14.38 12.18
N VAL A 249 -10.35 14.15 13.33
CA VAL A 249 -11.79 13.90 13.39
C VAL A 249 -12.52 15.23 13.18
N GLY A 250 -13.32 15.29 12.11
CA GLY A 250 -14.02 16.50 11.71
C GLY A 250 -15.53 16.32 11.50
N CYS A 251 -16.03 15.10 11.65
CA CYS A 251 -17.46 14.79 11.60
C CYS A 251 -17.81 13.70 12.63
N SER A 252 -19.09 13.59 12.95
CA SER A 252 -19.58 12.50 13.79
C SER A 252 -19.44 11.15 13.09
N ASP A 253 -19.12 10.10 13.84
CA ASP A 253 -19.04 8.73 13.34
C ASP A 253 -18.04 8.49 12.19
N GLN A 254 -16.96 9.27 12.15
CA GLN A 254 -15.94 9.21 11.08
C GLN A 254 -15.22 7.87 11.05
N TYR A 255 -14.96 7.25 12.19
CA TYR A 255 -14.24 5.98 12.32
C TYR A 255 -14.80 5.10 13.45
N ASP A 256 -14.42 3.82 13.44
CA ASP A 256 -14.65 2.88 14.52
C ASP A 256 -13.41 2.80 15.43
N PRO A 257 -13.51 3.08 16.76
CA PRO A 257 -12.40 2.94 17.69
C PRO A 257 -11.75 1.55 17.68
N ALA A 258 -12.53 0.49 17.45
CA ALA A 258 -12.00 -0.88 17.35
C ALA A 258 -11.04 -1.05 16.15
N VAL A 259 -11.32 -0.39 15.03
CA VAL A 259 -10.44 -0.39 13.85
C VAL A 259 -9.13 0.34 14.16
N ARG A 260 -9.19 1.52 14.80
CA ARG A 260 -7.97 2.25 15.21
C ARG A 260 -7.10 1.41 16.15
N ASP A 261 -7.70 0.72 17.12
CA ASP A 261 -6.97 -0.11 18.07
C ASP A 261 -6.38 -1.37 17.41
N ALA A 262 -7.09 -1.97 16.44
CA ALA A 262 -6.56 -3.07 15.64
C ALA A 262 -5.36 -2.62 14.79
N VAL A 263 -5.45 -1.48 14.11
CA VAL A 263 -4.34 -0.91 13.33
C VAL A 263 -3.10 -0.69 14.21
N TRP A 264 -3.27 -0.18 15.44
CA TRP A 264 -2.15 -0.04 16.37
C TRP A 264 -1.54 -1.40 16.75
N THR A 265 -2.36 -2.41 17.01
CA THR A 265 -1.91 -3.77 17.32
C THR A 265 -1.09 -4.35 16.19
N ASP A 266 -1.54 -4.19 14.95
CA ASP A 266 -0.85 -4.67 13.75
C ASP A 266 0.45 -3.90 13.49
N LEU A 267 0.49 -2.58 13.79
CA LEU A 267 1.71 -1.78 13.74
C LEU A 267 2.79 -2.34 14.67
N LEU A 268 2.44 -2.69 15.92
CA LEU A 268 3.38 -3.31 16.85
C LEU A 268 3.80 -4.70 16.41
N ALA A 269 2.87 -5.52 15.90
CA ALA A 269 3.18 -6.85 15.38
C ALA A 269 4.15 -6.80 14.19
N SER A 270 4.08 -5.73 13.38
CA SER A 270 4.97 -5.51 12.23
C SER A 270 6.38 -5.04 12.62
N ASP A 271 6.62 -4.64 13.87
CA ASP A 271 7.92 -4.21 14.40
C ASP A 271 8.22 -4.86 15.76
N PRO A 272 8.58 -6.16 15.78
CA PRO A 272 8.79 -6.90 17.03
C PRO A 272 9.85 -6.29 17.96
N VAL A 273 10.86 -5.62 17.42
CA VAL A 273 11.89 -4.93 18.22
C VAL A 273 11.33 -3.65 18.83
N GLY A 274 10.67 -2.81 18.02
CA GLY A 274 10.02 -1.59 18.53
C GLY A 274 8.94 -1.88 19.57
N ALA A 275 8.21 -2.99 19.39
CA ALA A 275 7.20 -3.44 20.37
C ALA A 275 7.76 -3.70 21.77
N THR A 276 9.08 -3.96 21.90
CA THR A 276 9.75 -4.16 23.20
C THR A 276 10.30 -2.87 23.82
N TRP A 277 10.23 -1.73 23.12
CA TRP A 277 10.77 -0.46 23.62
C TRP A 277 9.74 0.28 24.48
N GLY A 278 10.01 0.39 25.79
CA GLY A 278 9.08 1.01 26.73
C GLY A 278 7.72 0.31 26.76
N THR A 279 6.66 1.04 26.44
CA THR A 279 5.27 0.50 26.30
C THR A 279 4.95 -0.01 24.90
N GLY A 280 5.96 -0.12 24.03
CA GLY A 280 5.82 -0.44 22.62
C GLY A 280 5.74 0.80 21.73
N VAL A 281 6.58 0.81 20.68
CA VAL A 281 6.58 1.85 19.66
C VAL A 281 6.70 1.21 18.27
N ARG A 282 6.17 1.85 17.25
CA ARG A 282 6.58 1.58 15.88
C ARG A 282 7.81 2.40 15.52
N ARG A 283 8.73 1.83 14.75
CA ARG A 283 9.89 2.52 14.22
C ARG A 283 9.75 2.69 12.71
N ALA A 284 10.15 3.83 12.18
CA ALA A 284 10.13 4.12 10.76
C ALA A 284 11.43 4.78 10.31
N PRO A 285 12.03 4.38 9.18
CA PRO A 285 13.18 5.07 8.61
C PRO A 285 12.92 6.57 8.48
N ALA A 286 13.91 7.39 8.84
CA ALA A 286 13.96 8.76 8.38
C ALA A 286 14.39 8.73 6.90
N THR A 287 13.62 9.40 6.02
CA THR A 287 13.80 9.35 4.58
C THR A 287 13.98 10.75 4.01
N THR A 288 15.08 10.99 3.30
CA THR A 288 15.26 12.21 2.52
C THR A 288 14.51 12.09 1.20
N THR A 289 13.70 13.10 0.88
CA THR A 289 12.90 13.14 -0.34
C THR A 289 13.34 14.26 -1.27
N TRP A 290 13.30 14.00 -2.57
CA TRP A 290 13.53 14.96 -3.66
C TRP A 290 12.79 14.49 -4.92
N GLY A 291 12.83 15.28 -5.96
CA GLY A 291 12.49 14.86 -7.32
C GLY A 291 11.02 14.95 -7.67
N TRP A 292 10.10 14.47 -6.84
CA TRP A 292 8.66 14.55 -7.15
C TRP A 292 8.13 15.97 -6.89
N ASN A 293 8.54 16.88 -7.74
CA ASN A 293 8.27 18.33 -7.73
C ASN A 293 7.46 18.72 -8.96
N LEU A 294 7.25 20.03 -9.15
CA LEU A 294 6.49 20.59 -10.28
C LEU A 294 6.96 20.04 -11.65
N ALA A 295 8.26 19.97 -11.88
CA ALA A 295 8.79 19.51 -13.16
C ALA A 295 8.52 18.02 -13.40
N MET A 296 8.74 17.18 -12.38
CA MET A 296 8.54 15.74 -12.48
C MET A 296 7.05 15.38 -12.62
N ILE A 297 6.19 15.93 -11.77
CA ILE A 297 4.75 15.65 -11.82
C ILE A 297 4.13 16.20 -13.12
N GLY A 298 4.58 17.37 -13.59
CA GLY A 298 4.15 17.99 -14.85
C GLY A 298 4.57 17.18 -16.09
N GLY A 299 5.64 16.37 -15.99
CA GLY A 299 6.08 15.44 -17.04
C GLY A 299 5.32 14.11 -17.04
N THR A 300 4.57 13.78 -16.00
CA THR A 300 3.87 12.50 -15.85
C THR A 300 2.62 12.45 -16.73
N ARG A 301 2.49 11.41 -17.54
CA ARG A 301 1.33 11.16 -18.45
C ARG A 301 0.52 9.93 -18.05
N VAL A 302 0.92 9.21 -17.00
CA VAL A 302 0.20 8.05 -16.51
C VAL A 302 -1.17 8.47 -15.99
N PRO A 303 -2.28 7.84 -16.44
CA PRO A 303 -3.62 8.14 -15.94
C PRO A 303 -3.68 8.02 -14.40
N THR A 304 -4.17 9.05 -13.72
CA THR A 304 -4.05 9.16 -12.26
C THR A 304 -5.34 9.59 -11.59
N MET A 305 -5.77 8.84 -10.57
CA MET A 305 -6.77 9.27 -9.62
C MET A 305 -6.08 9.68 -8.31
N MET A 306 -6.40 10.87 -7.81
CA MET A 306 -6.00 11.32 -6.48
C MET A 306 -7.21 11.40 -5.56
N ILE A 307 -7.02 11.09 -4.27
CA ILE A 307 -8.06 11.10 -3.26
C ILE A 307 -7.64 12.01 -2.12
N ALA A 308 -8.47 12.97 -1.78
CA ALA A 308 -8.28 13.89 -0.66
C ALA A 308 -9.37 13.67 0.38
N GLY A 309 -9.00 13.39 1.62
CA GLY A 309 -9.93 13.38 2.75
C GLY A 309 -10.23 14.80 3.22
N ALA A 310 -11.50 15.16 3.37
CA ALA A 310 -11.93 16.54 3.70
C ALA A 310 -11.35 17.05 5.03
N HIS A 311 -11.00 16.16 5.96
CA HIS A 311 -10.46 16.48 7.28
C HIS A 311 -8.98 16.14 7.45
N ASP A 312 -8.25 15.82 6.37
CA ASP A 312 -6.82 15.53 6.43
C ASP A 312 -6.03 16.74 6.95
N LYS A 313 -5.31 16.55 8.08
CA LYS A 313 -4.43 17.55 8.69
C LYS A 313 -2.94 17.23 8.50
N GLN A 314 -2.60 16.12 7.87
CA GLN A 314 -1.21 15.75 7.54
C GLN A 314 -0.87 16.17 6.10
N VAL A 315 -1.74 15.83 5.16
CA VAL A 315 -1.68 16.31 3.77
C VAL A 315 -3.01 16.96 3.45
N PRO A 316 -3.19 18.25 3.79
CA PRO A 316 -4.44 18.95 3.61
C PRO A 316 -4.97 18.88 2.16
N PRO A 317 -6.31 18.91 1.97
CA PRO A 317 -6.94 18.77 0.65
C PRO A 317 -6.41 19.74 -0.42
N ASP A 318 -6.03 20.96 -0.03
CA ASP A 318 -5.43 21.95 -0.92
C ASP A 318 -4.06 21.53 -1.46
N ARG A 319 -3.27 20.77 -0.68
CA ARG A 319 -2.01 20.21 -1.14
C ARG A 319 -2.20 19.07 -2.14
N VAL A 320 -3.19 18.20 -1.91
CA VAL A 320 -3.58 17.18 -2.89
C VAL A 320 -4.11 17.84 -4.17
N ARG A 321 -4.88 18.90 -4.01
CA ARG A 321 -5.37 19.71 -5.15
C ARG A 321 -4.22 20.32 -5.95
N ALA A 322 -3.22 20.87 -5.28
CA ALA A 322 -2.03 21.40 -5.97
C ALA A 322 -1.28 20.30 -6.77
N ALA A 323 -1.13 19.11 -6.20
CA ALA A 323 -0.55 17.98 -6.93
C ALA A 323 -1.40 17.57 -8.15
N TYR A 324 -2.73 17.56 -8.00
CA TYR A 324 -3.66 17.29 -9.11
C TYR A 324 -3.56 18.35 -10.21
N ASP A 325 -3.54 19.62 -9.86
CA ASP A 325 -3.47 20.72 -10.83
C ASP A 325 -2.15 20.69 -11.61
N ASP A 326 -1.03 20.36 -10.95
CA ASP A 326 0.31 20.28 -11.54
C ASP A 326 0.55 18.99 -12.36
N LEU A 327 -0.29 17.96 -12.20
CA LEU A 327 -0.12 16.69 -12.91
C LEU A 327 -0.34 16.84 -14.42
N GLY A 328 0.63 16.38 -15.21
CA GLY A 328 0.62 16.51 -16.67
C GLY A 328 -0.25 15.50 -17.42
N ALA A 329 -0.84 14.50 -16.74
CA ALA A 329 -1.75 13.55 -17.37
C ALA A 329 -3.06 14.22 -17.81
N THR A 330 -3.60 13.80 -18.95
CA THR A 330 -4.92 14.23 -19.45
C THR A 330 -6.06 13.54 -18.72
N ASP A 331 -5.91 12.24 -18.52
CA ASP A 331 -6.86 11.42 -17.76
C ASP A 331 -6.47 11.51 -16.28
N LYS A 332 -7.13 12.41 -15.56
CA LYS A 332 -6.89 12.61 -14.13
C LYS A 332 -8.17 13.01 -13.39
N VAL A 333 -8.45 12.33 -12.29
CA VAL A 333 -9.60 12.58 -11.43
C VAL A 333 -9.12 12.90 -10.01
N LEU A 334 -9.69 13.95 -9.41
CA LEU A 334 -9.57 14.22 -7.99
C LEU A 334 -10.86 13.83 -7.29
N VAL A 335 -10.78 12.87 -6.36
CA VAL A 335 -11.86 12.52 -5.46
C VAL A 335 -11.75 13.36 -4.20
N ASP A 336 -12.79 14.16 -3.93
CA ASP A 336 -12.98 14.86 -2.67
C ASP A 336 -13.89 13.97 -1.81
N LEU A 337 -13.30 13.37 -0.75
CA LEU A 337 -13.96 12.38 0.09
C LEU A 337 -14.41 13.02 1.41
N ALA A 338 -15.73 13.16 1.56
CA ALA A 338 -16.33 13.71 2.77
C ALA A 338 -16.06 12.85 3.99
N CYS A 339 -16.12 13.46 5.17
CA CYS A 339 -16.02 12.77 6.46
C CYS A 339 -14.86 11.77 6.52
N SER A 340 -13.70 12.19 5.99
CA SER A 340 -12.50 11.36 5.89
C SER A 340 -11.26 12.19 6.13
N SER A 341 -10.23 11.57 6.71
CA SER A 341 -8.96 12.19 7.01
C SER A 341 -7.80 11.57 6.24
N HIS A 342 -6.58 11.76 6.76
CA HIS A 342 -5.38 11.07 6.26
C HIS A 342 -5.48 9.55 6.34
N ASN A 343 -6.34 9.06 7.24
CA ASN A 343 -6.54 7.65 7.56
C ASN A 343 -7.77 7.05 6.84
N ALA A 344 -8.20 7.64 5.74
CA ALA A 344 -9.46 7.31 5.05
C ALA A 344 -9.66 5.82 4.76
N GLN A 345 -8.58 5.04 4.54
CA GLN A 345 -8.66 3.60 4.34
C GLN A 345 -9.12 2.80 5.57
N TRP A 346 -9.07 3.42 6.76
CA TRP A 346 -9.51 2.83 8.02
C TRP A 346 -10.72 3.57 8.64
N GLU A 347 -11.35 4.46 7.87
CA GLU A 347 -12.51 5.23 8.27
C GLU A 347 -13.79 4.76 7.58
N LYS A 348 -14.95 5.21 8.03
CA LYS A 348 -16.24 4.67 7.59
C LYS A 348 -16.52 4.83 6.09
N ASN A 349 -15.97 5.85 5.46
CA ASN A 349 -16.11 6.08 4.01
C ASN A 349 -15.09 5.31 3.16
N HIS A 350 -14.31 4.37 3.75
CA HIS A 350 -13.34 3.54 3.02
C HIS A 350 -13.96 2.82 1.83
N SER A 351 -15.18 2.29 1.96
CA SER A 351 -15.86 1.53 0.90
C SER A 351 -16.10 2.39 -0.36
N LEU A 352 -16.43 3.67 -0.20
CA LEU A 352 -16.57 4.61 -1.33
C LEU A 352 -15.25 4.79 -2.07
N MET A 353 -14.17 4.92 -1.32
CA MET A 353 -12.83 5.06 -1.87
C MET A 353 -12.34 3.76 -2.54
N PHE A 354 -12.61 2.60 -1.94
CA PHE A 354 -12.26 1.30 -2.52
C PHE A 354 -12.99 1.08 -3.84
N GLU A 355 -14.29 1.39 -3.89
CA GLU A 355 -15.07 1.28 -5.11
C GLU A 355 -14.60 2.27 -6.20
N ALA A 356 -14.32 3.51 -5.85
CA ALA A 356 -13.74 4.48 -6.78
C ALA A 356 -12.41 3.96 -7.37
N SER A 357 -11.56 3.37 -6.52
CA SER A 357 -10.30 2.77 -6.94
C SER A 357 -10.51 1.61 -7.90
N ARG A 358 -11.47 0.73 -7.61
CA ARG A 358 -11.81 -0.40 -8.47
C ARG A 358 -12.29 0.06 -9.85
N GLN A 359 -13.17 1.07 -9.91
CA GLN A 359 -13.64 1.65 -11.17
C GLN A 359 -12.48 2.26 -11.97
N TRP A 360 -11.66 3.10 -11.31
CA TRP A 360 -10.51 3.72 -11.95
C TRP A 360 -9.51 2.70 -12.50
N LEU A 361 -9.15 1.71 -11.70
CA LEU A 361 -8.22 0.66 -12.09
C LEU A 361 -8.78 -0.22 -13.23
N THR A 362 -10.09 -0.39 -13.31
CA THR A 362 -10.75 -1.17 -14.37
C THR A 362 -10.88 -0.38 -15.66
N ALA A 363 -11.44 0.83 -15.60
CA ALA A 363 -11.88 1.59 -16.78
C ALA A 363 -11.07 2.86 -17.07
N GLY A 364 -10.25 3.34 -16.11
CA GLY A 364 -9.61 4.65 -16.20
C GLY A 364 -10.63 5.80 -16.11
N ALA A 365 -11.76 5.54 -15.43
CA ALA A 365 -12.82 6.51 -15.24
C ALA A 365 -13.59 6.22 -13.94
N LEU A 366 -14.28 7.21 -13.38
CA LEU A 366 -15.31 7.07 -12.36
C LEU A 366 -16.68 7.29 -13.01
N GLY A 367 -17.46 6.20 -13.17
CA GLY A 367 -18.58 6.23 -14.10
C GLY A 367 -18.07 6.52 -15.51
N GLU A 368 -18.50 7.62 -16.11
CA GLU A 368 -18.05 8.08 -17.42
C GLU A 368 -16.92 9.14 -17.33
N GLN A 369 -16.58 9.59 -16.12
CA GLN A 369 -15.69 10.72 -15.90
C GLN A 369 -14.22 10.28 -15.88
N LYS A 370 -13.44 10.75 -16.86
CA LYS A 370 -11.99 10.52 -16.98
C LYS A 370 -11.14 11.68 -16.44
N SER A 371 -11.75 12.82 -16.17
CA SER A 371 -11.05 14.01 -15.67
C SER A 371 -11.98 14.88 -14.83
N GLY A 372 -11.40 15.72 -13.97
CA GLY A 372 -12.13 16.67 -13.13
C GLY A 372 -12.23 16.23 -11.67
N VAL A 373 -13.19 16.82 -10.94
CA VAL A 373 -13.39 16.57 -9.50
C VAL A 373 -14.68 15.80 -9.28
N VAL A 374 -14.59 14.75 -8.50
CA VAL A 374 -15.74 13.93 -8.06
C VAL A 374 -15.86 14.05 -6.55
N ARG A 375 -17.06 14.27 -6.04
CA ARG A 375 -17.35 14.34 -4.60
C ARG A 375 -18.04 13.07 -4.16
N LEU A 376 -17.52 12.41 -3.11
CA LEU A 376 -18.08 11.19 -2.56
C LEU A 376 -18.39 11.36 -1.08
N GLY A 377 -19.53 10.79 -0.64
CA GLY A 377 -19.94 10.77 0.77
C GLY A 377 -20.53 12.08 1.31
N TYR A 378 -20.97 12.98 0.44
CA TYR A 378 -21.65 14.24 0.81
C TYR A 378 -23.14 14.08 0.86
#